data_c1ccb28e970ab2f680f39d7f8c9562aa
#
_entry.id   c1ccb28e970ab2f680f39d7f8c9562aa
#
_cell.length_a   1.000
_cell.length_b   1.000
_cell.length_c   1.000
_cell.angle_alpha   90.00
_cell.angle_beta   90.00
_cell.angle_gamma   90.00
#
_symmetry.space_group_name_H-M   'P 1'
#
loop_
_entity.id
_entity.type
_entity.pdbx_description
1 polymer ?
#
loop_
_entity_poly.entity_id
_entity_poly.type
_entity_poly.pdbx_seq_one_letter_code
_entity_poly.pdbx_strand_id
1 'polypeptide(L)'
;DESPTGPTDMRRHIVVVGGGPGGMEAARVAAGRGHRVTLLEKAGRLGGTALFSSLTTPMNGELIRYLVASLGELDVDVRTGTTATPAAVADLHPDVVVVATGATRVRPDVPGAELGHVLSGDDLRSLLTGEGDLGARRPGVVVRLALAVGRSLGLTADMDRVRSLSRRWMPIGRRIVVVGGGLVGAELAEFMAERGRTVTVLEEGQYLAP
;
A
#
# COMPACT_ATOMS: atom_id res chain seq x y z
N ASP A 1 18.81 19.75 -14.31
CA ASP A 1 19.44 20.05 -13.01
C ASP A 1 19.79 18.72 -12.36
N GLU A 2 21.01 18.22 -12.67
CA GLU A 2 21.50 16.98 -12.07
C GLU A 2 21.83 17.24 -10.61
N SER A 3 20.93 16.80 -9.72
CA SER A 3 21.24 16.74 -8.29
C SER A 3 22.55 15.97 -8.10
N PRO A 4 23.50 16.44 -7.31
CA PRO A 4 24.78 15.77 -7.10
C PRO A 4 24.52 14.36 -6.55
N THR A 5 24.79 13.33 -7.38
CA THR A 5 24.55 11.91 -7.08
C THR A 5 25.74 11.25 -6.37
N GLY A 6 26.81 12.01 -6.10
CA GLY A 6 28.03 11.51 -5.45
C GLY A 6 27.94 11.36 -3.94
N PRO A 7 28.89 10.62 -3.32
CA PRO A 7 29.02 10.51 -1.88
C PRO A 7 29.14 11.88 -1.20
N THR A 8 28.62 11.99 0.01
CA THR A 8 28.74 13.22 0.81
C THR A 8 29.95 13.15 1.73
N ASP A 9 30.62 14.29 1.93
CA ASP A 9 31.72 14.42 2.90
C ASP A 9 31.23 14.46 4.36
N MET A 10 29.93 14.76 4.56
CA MET A 10 29.29 14.81 5.87
C MET A 10 28.25 13.70 6.03
N ARG A 11 28.64 12.59 6.66
CA ARG A 11 27.73 11.48 6.99
C ARG A 11 26.77 11.93 8.09
N ARG A 12 25.45 11.79 7.83
CA ARG A 12 24.36 12.09 8.75
C ARG A 12 23.54 10.84 9.05
N HIS A 13 22.86 10.83 10.19
CA HIS A 13 21.82 9.84 10.48
C HIS A 13 20.47 10.38 9.99
N ILE A 14 19.89 9.72 8.99
CA ILE A 14 18.59 10.07 8.40
C ILE A 14 17.56 9.03 8.83
N VAL A 15 16.49 9.49 9.48
CA VAL A 15 15.33 8.64 9.78
C VAL A 15 14.25 8.93 8.78
N VAL A 16 13.81 7.88 8.07
CA VAL A 16 12.71 7.95 7.11
C VAL A 16 11.47 7.32 7.75
N VAL A 17 10.37 8.04 7.78
CA VAL A 17 9.08 7.59 8.34
C VAL A 17 8.12 7.27 7.21
N GLY A 18 7.83 5.97 7.02
CA GLY A 18 6.96 5.43 5.99
C GLY A 18 7.72 4.64 4.92
N GLY A 19 7.35 3.38 4.77
CA GLY A 19 7.96 2.41 3.85
C GLY A 19 7.21 2.27 2.51
N GLY A 20 6.51 3.32 2.07
CA GLY A 20 5.98 3.41 0.71
C GLY A 20 7.06 3.75 -0.32
N PRO A 21 6.73 3.83 -1.64
CA PRO A 21 7.71 4.11 -2.69
C PRO A 21 8.54 5.36 -2.43
N GLY A 22 7.90 6.46 -2.03
CA GLY A 22 8.60 7.73 -1.74
C GLY A 22 9.60 7.61 -0.58
N GLY A 23 9.23 6.89 0.50
CA GLY A 23 10.14 6.68 1.63
C GLY A 23 11.27 5.72 1.30
N MET A 24 10.98 4.63 0.58
CA MET A 24 12.02 3.70 0.12
C MET A 24 13.01 4.38 -0.82
N GLU A 25 12.54 5.20 -1.76
CA GLU A 25 13.41 5.94 -2.67
C GLU A 25 14.25 6.98 -1.92
N ALA A 26 13.65 7.73 -0.98
CA ALA A 26 14.40 8.66 -0.13
C ALA A 26 15.50 7.95 0.67
N ALA A 27 15.18 6.77 1.25
CA ALA A 27 16.15 5.96 1.97
C ALA A 27 17.26 5.44 1.06
N ARG A 28 16.91 4.95 -0.12
CA ARG A 28 17.85 4.47 -1.15
C ARG A 28 18.84 5.56 -1.57
N VAL A 29 18.32 6.73 -1.91
CA VAL A 29 19.15 7.87 -2.34
C VAL A 29 20.06 8.33 -1.20
N ALA A 30 19.53 8.44 0.01
CA ALA A 30 20.32 8.87 1.17
C ALA A 30 21.44 7.87 1.51
N ALA A 31 21.14 6.58 1.52
CA ALA A 31 22.13 5.52 1.78
C ALA A 31 23.18 5.44 0.66
N GLY A 32 22.76 5.55 -0.61
CA GLY A 32 23.67 5.60 -1.76
C GLY A 32 24.63 6.78 -1.74
N ARG A 33 24.27 7.87 -1.03
CA ARG A 33 25.14 9.01 -0.78
C ARG A 33 26.05 8.85 0.45
N GLY A 34 25.99 7.70 1.14
CA GLY A 34 26.84 7.39 2.29
C GLY A 34 26.28 7.82 3.65
N HIS A 35 25.03 8.26 3.73
CA HIS A 35 24.37 8.53 5.02
C HIS A 35 24.02 7.21 5.74
N ARG A 36 23.95 7.26 7.07
CA ARG A 36 23.31 6.21 7.87
C ARG A 36 21.80 6.40 7.77
N VAL A 37 21.06 5.35 7.40
CA VAL A 37 19.61 5.47 7.21
C VAL A 37 18.88 4.42 8.05
N THR A 38 17.84 4.88 8.78
CA THR A 38 16.87 4.03 9.45
C THR A 38 15.49 4.32 8.84
N LEU A 39 14.80 3.30 8.31
CA LEU A 39 13.46 3.41 7.75
C LEU A 39 12.46 2.73 8.69
N LEU A 40 11.47 3.49 9.15
CA LEU A 40 10.39 3.01 10.02
C LEU A 40 9.10 2.83 9.21
N GLU A 41 8.51 1.62 9.27
CA GLU A 41 7.25 1.31 8.62
C GLU A 41 6.29 0.63 9.62
N LYS A 42 5.08 1.17 9.78
CA LYS A 42 4.05 0.64 10.69
C LYS A 42 3.50 -0.72 10.29
N ALA A 43 3.42 -0.98 8.99
CA ALA A 43 2.98 -2.27 8.47
C ALA A 43 4.10 -3.32 8.61
N GLY A 44 3.72 -4.61 8.62
CA GLY A 44 4.68 -5.71 8.67
C GLY A 44 5.52 -5.88 7.39
N ARG A 45 5.31 -5.04 6.37
CA ARG A 45 6.00 -5.08 5.08
C ARG A 45 6.08 -3.70 4.42
N LEU A 46 7.07 -3.55 3.55
CA LEU A 46 7.26 -2.36 2.72
C LEU A 46 6.31 -2.33 1.51
N GLY A 47 6.20 -1.17 0.89
CA GLY A 47 5.51 -0.93 -0.37
C GLY A 47 4.28 -0.03 -0.27
N GLY A 48 3.71 0.13 0.92
CA GLY A 48 2.58 1.04 1.15
C GLY A 48 1.40 0.79 0.20
N THR A 49 0.81 1.85 -0.30
CA THR A 49 -0.33 1.78 -1.24
C THR A 49 0.06 1.18 -2.60
N ALA A 50 1.29 1.40 -3.07
CA ALA A 50 1.73 0.89 -4.37
C ALA A 50 1.84 -0.64 -4.39
N LEU A 51 2.14 -1.26 -3.27
CA LEU A 51 2.09 -2.73 -3.17
C LEU A 51 0.67 -3.25 -3.42
N PHE A 52 -0.35 -2.57 -2.89
CA PHE A 52 -1.74 -2.97 -3.13
C PHE A 52 -2.18 -2.68 -4.56
N SER A 53 -1.76 -1.54 -5.15
CA SER A 53 -2.08 -1.21 -6.54
C SER A 53 -1.44 -2.18 -7.55
N SER A 54 -0.45 -2.99 -7.14
CA SER A 54 0.09 -4.05 -7.99
C SER A 54 -0.93 -5.16 -8.33
N LEU A 55 -2.05 -5.22 -7.61
CA LEU A 55 -3.18 -6.10 -7.97
C LEU A 55 -3.82 -5.69 -9.29
N THR A 56 -3.94 -4.39 -9.55
CA THR A 56 -4.45 -3.83 -10.81
C THR A 56 -3.33 -3.63 -11.81
N THR A 57 -2.22 -3.06 -11.37
CA THR A 57 -1.07 -2.65 -12.20
C THR A 57 0.20 -3.40 -11.77
N PRO A 58 0.53 -4.57 -12.35
CA PRO A 58 1.67 -5.43 -11.93
C PRO A 58 3.02 -4.74 -11.88
N MET A 59 3.26 -3.75 -12.76
CA MET A 59 4.51 -2.96 -12.78
C MET A 59 4.81 -2.30 -11.43
N ASN A 60 3.79 -1.93 -10.66
CA ASN A 60 3.98 -1.38 -9.32
C ASN A 60 4.63 -2.41 -8.38
N GLY A 61 4.33 -3.70 -8.56
CA GLY A 61 4.98 -4.77 -7.82
C GLY A 61 6.46 -4.92 -8.16
N GLU A 62 6.83 -4.72 -9.42
CA GLU A 62 8.24 -4.74 -9.87
C GLU A 62 9.03 -3.58 -9.26
N LEU A 63 8.46 -2.38 -9.28
CA LEU A 63 9.06 -1.23 -8.61
C LEU A 63 9.31 -1.49 -7.13
N ILE A 64 8.31 -2.05 -6.41
CA ILE A 64 8.47 -2.36 -4.98
C ILE A 64 9.58 -3.38 -4.77
N ARG A 65 9.64 -4.46 -5.56
CA ARG A 65 10.71 -5.47 -5.47
C ARG A 65 12.10 -4.86 -5.69
N TYR A 66 12.22 -3.99 -6.69
CA TYR A 66 13.46 -3.26 -6.96
C TYR A 66 13.89 -2.40 -5.77
N LEU A 67 12.99 -1.59 -5.22
CA LEU A 67 13.29 -0.72 -4.09
C LEU A 67 13.68 -1.51 -2.84
N VAL A 68 12.95 -2.58 -2.53
CA VAL A 68 13.26 -3.46 -1.37
C VAL A 68 14.64 -4.10 -1.52
N ALA A 69 14.98 -4.62 -2.70
CA ALA A 69 16.30 -5.20 -2.97
C ALA A 69 17.40 -4.15 -2.81
N SER A 70 17.22 -2.95 -3.39
CA SER A 70 18.19 -1.85 -3.29
C SER A 70 18.45 -1.40 -1.85
N LEU A 71 17.42 -1.40 -0.99
CA LEU A 71 17.61 -1.06 0.43
C LEU A 71 18.49 -2.10 1.15
N GLY A 72 18.33 -3.38 0.82
CA GLY A 72 19.16 -4.45 1.38
C GLY A 72 20.63 -4.36 0.94
N GLU A 73 20.87 -4.00 -0.33
CA GLU A 73 22.23 -3.81 -0.87
C GLU A 73 22.95 -2.60 -0.25
N LEU A 74 22.21 -1.59 0.17
CA LEU A 74 22.72 -0.34 0.73
C LEU A 74 22.81 -0.33 2.26
N ASP A 75 22.58 -1.47 2.92
CA ASP A 75 22.63 -1.62 4.39
C ASP A 75 21.73 -0.62 5.15
N VAL A 76 20.51 -0.40 4.64
CA VAL A 76 19.51 0.43 5.30
C VAL A 76 18.88 -0.34 6.47
N ASP A 77 18.87 0.26 7.68
CA ASP A 77 18.18 -0.30 8.85
C ASP A 77 16.67 -0.18 8.68
N VAL A 78 16.04 -1.23 8.15
CA VAL A 78 14.59 -1.29 7.89
C VAL A 78 13.86 -1.92 9.07
N ARG A 79 12.96 -1.15 9.69
CA ARG A 79 12.14 -1.58 10.83
C ARG A 79 10.67 -1.58 10.46
N THR A 80 10.18 -2.73 10.03
CA THR A 80 8.74 -2.96 9.79
C THR A 80 8.00 -3.27 11.09
N GLY A 81 6.65 -3.15 11.09
CA GLY A 81 5.84 -3.31 12.30
C GLY A 81 6.08 -2.23 13.36
N THR A 82 6.72 -1.13 12.99
CA THR A 82 7.16 -0.07 13.89
C THR A 82 6.41 1.23 13.62
N THR A 83 5.54 1.61 14.54
CA THR A 83 4.86 2.91 14.47
C THR A 83 5.82 4.02 14.91
N ALA A 84 6.14 4.93 14.00
CA ALA A 84 6.96 6.10 14.30
C ALA A 84 6.15 7.11 15.13
N THR A 85 6.42 7.17 16.43
CA THR A 85 5.97 8.27 17.31
C THR A 85 7.07 9.32 17.40
N PRO A 86 6.75 10.58 17.78
CA PRO A 86 7.79 11.59 18.00
C PRO A 86 8.89 11.13 18.97
N ALA A 87 8.52 10.42 20.05
CA ALA A 87 9.49 9.88 21.00
C ALA A 87 10.39 8.80 20.37
N ALA A 88 9.79 7.82 19.66
CA ALA A 88 10.55 6.77 19.00
C ALA A 88 11.52 7.30 17.93
N VAL A 89 11.15 8.38 17.24
CA VAL A 89 12.05 9.06 16.29
C VAL A 89 13.15 9.81 17.02
N ALA A 90 12.84 10.54 18.10
CA ALA A 90 13.82 11.27 18.90
C ALA A 90 14.86 10.35 19.54
N ASP A 91 14.47 9.18 20.03
CA ASP A 91 15.35 8.17 20.62
C ASP A 91 16.42 7.64 19.65
N LEU A 92 16.16 7.75 18.34
CA LEU A 92 17.14 7.43 17.30
C LEU A 92 18.20 8.52 17.08
N HIS A 93 18.04 9.70 17.69
CA HIS A 93 18.93 10.86 17.54
C HIS A 93 19.27 11.19 16.08
N PRO A 94 18.24 11.43 15.21
CA PRO A 94 18.47 11.72 13.81
C PRO A 94 19.00 13.15 13.61
N ASP A 95 19.88 13.31 12.62
CA ASP A 95 20.23 14.64 12.10
C ASP A 95 19.13 15.20 11.19
N VAL A 96 18.43 14.32 10.49
CA VAL A 96 17.35 14.67 9.56
C VAL A 96 16.22 13.63 9.64
N VAL A 97 14.99 14.10 9.60
CA VAL A 97 13.80 13.25 9.49
C VAL A 97 13.11 13.52 8.15
N VAL A 98 12.87 12.45 7.39
CA VAL A 98 12.08 12.49 6.15
C VAL A 98 10.71 11.89 6.43
N VAL A 99 9.65 12.69 6.30
CA VAL A 99 8.28 12.23 6.50
C VAL A 99 7.68 11.82 5.17
N ALA A 100 7.45 10.51 4.99
CA ALA A 100 6.92 9.88 3.77
C ALA A 100 5.72 8.97 4.07
N THR A 101 4.84 9.40 4.98
CA THR A 101 3.71 8.62 5.52
C THR A 101 2.56 8.41 4.53
N GLY A 102 2.62 9.04 3.36
CA GLY A 102 1.57 8.99 2.34
C GLY A 102 0.35 9.83 2.71
N ALA A 103 -0.75 9.59 2.01
CA ALA A 103 -2.01 10.32 2.19
C ALA A 103 -3.01 9.50 3.02
N THR A 104 -3.81 10.20 3.82
CA THR A 104 -5.00 9.65 4.46
C THR A 104 -6.17 9.75 3.48
N ARG A 105 -6.82 8.63 3.19
CA ARG A 105 -8.01 8.63 2.35
C ARG A 105 -9.22 9.07 3.15
N VAL A 106 -9.95 10.01 2.58
CA VAL A 106 -11.24 10.46 3.12
C VAL A 106 -12.34 9.75 2.34
N ARG A 107 -13.34 9.24 3.07
CA ARG A 107 -14.55 8.71 2.43
C ARG A 107 -15.41 9.86 1.95
N PRO A 108 -16.07 9.75 0.80
CA PRO A 108 -17.03 10.75 0.39
C PRO A 108 -18.18 10.81 1.41
N ASP A 109 -18.63 12.03 1.72
CA ASP A 109 -19.78 12.25 2.59
C ASP A 109 -21.07 12.14 1.74
N VAL A 110 -21.46 10.88 1.53
CA VAL A 110 -22.70 10.56 0.80
C VAL A 110 -23.62 9.70 1.68
N PRO A 111 -24.94 9.85 1.58
CA PRO A 111 -25.87 9.03 2.32
C PRO A 111 -25.63 7.54 2.07
N GLY A 112 -25.47 6.76 3.14
CA GLY A 112 -25.21 5.34 3.05
C GLY A 112 -23.73 4.93 2.98
N ALA A 113 -22.78 5.86 3.03
CA ALA A 113 -21.33 5.54 3.04
C ALA A 113 -20.92 4.65 4.22
N GLU A 114 -21.71 4.65 5.30
CA GLU A 114 -21.52 3.84 6.51
C GLU A 114 -22.03 2.39 6.38
N LEU A 115 -22.83 2.08 5.36
CA LEU A 115 -23.43 0.76 5.19
C LEU A 115 -22.36 -0.33 5.02
N GLY A 116 -22.60 -1.50 5.58
CA GLY A 116 -21.63 -2.59 5.64
C GLY A 116 -21.17 -3.15 4.29
N HIS A 117 -21.93 -2.89 3.22
CA HIS A 117 -21.57 -3.28 1.84
C HIS A 117 -20.88 -2.17 1.05
N VAL A 118 -20.69 -0.99 1.64
CA VAL A 118 -19.93 0.13 1.05
C VAL A 118 -18.49 0.02 1.54
N LEU A 119 -17.59 -0.24 0.61
CA LEU A 119 -16.17 -0.47 0.89
C LEU A 119 -15.32 0.69 0.36
N SER A 120 -14.42 1.17 1.18
CA SER A 120 -13.33 2.05 0.73
C SER A 120 -12.19 1.22 0.12
N GLY A 121 -11.22 1.87 -0.52
CA GLY A 121 -10.01 1.20 -0.98
C GLY A 121 -9.22 0.52 0.15
N ASP A 122 -9.26 1.08 1.38
CA ASP A 122 -8.61 0.47 2.54
C ASP A 122 -9.38 -0.75 3.07
N ASP A 123 -10.71 -0.73 3.03
CA ASP A 123 -11.52 -1.91 3.35
C ASP A 123 -11.26 -3.03 2.35
N LEU A 124 -11.19 -2.70 1.06
CA LEU A 124 -10.90 -3.67 0.00
C LEU A 124 -9.49 -4.27 0.16
N ARG A 125 -8.50 -3.44 0.47
CA ARG A 125 -7.16 -3.90 0.82
C ARG A 125 -7.21 -4.88 1.98
N SER A 126 -7.87 -4.50 3.07
CA SER A 126 -7.99 -5.35 4.27
C SER A 126 -8.70 -6.67 3.99
N LEU A 127 -9.71 -6.67 3.12
CA LEU A 127 -10.39 -7.89 2.66
C LEU A 127 -9.48 -8.81 1.84
N LEU A 128 -8.67 -8.26 0.96
CA LEU A 128 -7.84 -9.06 0.04
C LEU A 128 -6.53 -9.53 0.68
N THR A 129 -5.92 -8.71 1.55
CA THR A 129 -4.66 -9.04 2.22
C THR A 129 -4.85 -9.63 3.61
N GLY A 130 -6.04 -9.42 4.20
CA GLY A 130 -6.31 -9.76 5.59
C GLY A 130 -5.57 -8.88 6.59
N GLU A 131 -4.97 -7.77 6.16
CA GLU A 131 -4.29 -6.78 6.99
C GLU A 131 -5.22 -5.60 7.29
N GLY A 132 -5.23 -5.12 8.52
CA GLY A 132 -6.05 -3.98 8.96
C GLY A 132 -7.33 -4.40 9.68
N ASP A 133 -8.07 -3.40 10.17
CA ASP A 133 -9.34 -3.59 10.87
C ASP A 133 -10.51 -3.19 9.96
N LEU A 134 -11.39 -4.14 9.70
CA LEU A 134 -12.62 -3.94 8.94
C LEU A 134 -13.75 -3.34 9.78
N GLY A 135 -13.56 -3.18 11.10
CA GLY A 135 -14.54 -2.63 12.00
C GLY A 135 -15.91 -3.32 11.89
N ALA A 136 -16.97 -2.51 11.71
CA ALA A 136 -18.35 -3.00 11.53
C ALA A 136 -18.60 -3.74 10.20
N ARG A 137 -17.66 -3.65 9.24
CA ARG A 137 -17.73 -4.28 7.90
C ARG A 137 -17.11 -5.67 7.86
N ARG A 138 -17.10 -6.36 8.99
CA ARG A 138 -16.52 -7.70 9.09
C ARG A 138 -17.20 -8.66 8.13
N PRO A 139 -16.45 -9.33 7.25
CA PRO A 139 -17.01 -10.36 6.40
C PRO A 139 -17.53 -11.52 7.25
N GLY A 140 -18.46 -12.28 6.69
CA GLY A 140 -19.03 -13.45 7.36
C GLY A 140 -17.95 -14.42 7.86
N VAL A 141 -18.31 -15.26 8.84
CA VAL A 141 -17.36 -16.17 9.53
C VAL A 141 -16.55 -17.03 8.56
N VAL A 142 -17.18 -17.54 7.49
CA VAL A 142 -16.52 -18.38 6.47
C VAL A 142 -15.41 -17.60 5.74
N VAL A 143 -15.67 -16.34 5.35
CA VAL A 143 -14.69 -15.50 4.68
C VAL A 143 -13.54 -15.18 5.63
N ARG A 144 -13.83 -14.88 6.89
CA ARG A 144 -12.80 -14.62 7.90
C ARG A 144 -11.90 -15.83 8.11
N LEU A 145 -12.48 -17.03 8.18
CA LEU A 145 -11.71 -18.26 8.31
C LEU A 145 -10.83 -18.49 7.07
N ALA A 146 -11.37 -18.32 5.87
CA ALA A 146 -10.62 -18.45 4.62
C ALA A 146 -9.44 -17.46 4.55
N LEU A 147 -9.66 -16.20 4.95
CA LEU A 147 -8.60 -15.19 5.01
C LEU A 147 -7.55 -15.51 6.10
N ALA A 148 -7.96 -16.05 7.25
CA ALA A 148 -7.04 -16.46 8.30
C ALA A 148 -6.15 -17.63 7.84
N VAL A 149 -6.73 -18.63 7.18
CA VAL A 149 -5.99 -19.75 6.57
C VAL A 149 -5.05 -19.25 5.47
N GLY A 150 -5.53 -18.37 4.59
CA GLY A 150 -4.71 -17.78 3.54
C GLY A 150 -3.48 -17.03 4.09
N ARG A 151 -3.63 -16.33 5.22
CA ARG A 151 -2.52 -15.67 5.92
C ARG A 151 -1.54 -16.67 6.52
N SER A 152 -2.03 -17.68 7.25
CA SER A 152 -1.17 -18.69 7.88
C SER A 152 -0.36 -19.49 6.85
N LEU A 153 -0.88 -19.65 5.64
CA LEU A 153 -0.19 -20.27 4.50
C LEU A 153 0.68 -19.30 3.69
N GLY A 154 0.77 -18.02 4.09
CA GLY A 154 1.55 -17.01 3.37
C GLY A 154 1.00 -16.64 1.99
N LEU A 155 -0.24 -17.03 1.66
CA LEU A 155 -0.84 -16.78 0.34
C LEU A 155 -1.13 -15.29 0.09
N THR A 156 -1.33 -14.52 1.17
CA THR A 156 -1.59 -13.07 1.10
C THR A 156 -0.32 -12.21 1.10
N ALA A 157 0.84 -12.83 1.29
CA ALA A 157 2.13 -12.13 1.27
C ALA A 157 2.55 -11.73 -0.15
N ASP A 158 2.14 -12.51 -1.15
CA ASP A 158 2.46 -12.34 -2.55
C ASP A 158 1.24 -11.80 -3.32
N MET A 159 1.34 -10.59 -3.86
CA MET A 159 0.24 -9.94 -4.59
C MET A 159 -0.09 -10.65 -5.91
N ASP A 160 0.87 -11.28 -6.56
CA ASP A 160 0.64 -12.06 -7.78
C ASP A 160 -0.22 -13.31 -7.47
N ARG A 161 0.03 -13.95 -6.32
CA ARG A 161 -0.82 -15.04 -5.83
C ARG A 161 -2.23 -14.55 -5.47
N VAL A 162 -2.34 -13.43 -4.76
CA VAL A 162 -3.65 -12.82 -4.44
C VAL A 162 -4.40 -12.49 -5.72
N ARG A 163 -3.74 -11.88 -6.72
CA ARG A 163 -4.31 -11.58 -8.03
C ARG A 163 -4.80 -12.85 -8.75
N SER A 164 -4.02 -13.89 -8.74
CA SER A 164 -4.37 -15.18 -9.37
C SER A 164 -5.54 -15.88 -8.68
N LEU A 165 -5.52 -15.96 -7.34
CA LEU A 165 -6.56 -16.57 -6.53
C LEU A 165 -7.89 -15.80 -6.64
N SER A 166 -7.84 -14.46 -6.72
CA SER A 166 -9.02 -13.60 -6.84
C SER A 166 -9.84 -13.85 -8.12
N ARG A 167 -9.24 -14.45 -9.16
CA ARG A 167 -9.96 -14.89 -10.36
C ARG A 167 -10.90 -16.06 -10.08
N ARG A 168 -10.53 -16.93 -9.14
CA ARG A 168 -11.32 -18.13 -8.78
C ARG A 168 -12.30 -17.85 -7.67
N TRP A 169 -11.88 -17.07 -6.70
CA TRP A 169 -12.69 -16.73 -5.54
C TRP A 169 -12.36 -15.33 -5.03
N MET A 170 -13.42 -14.54 -4.79
CA MET A 170 -13.30 -13.20 -4.23
C MET A 170 -14.51 -12.95 -3.32
N PRO A 171 -14.32 -12.48 -2.08
CA PRO A 171 -15.38 -12.26 -1.10
C PRO A 171 -16.17 -10.97 -1.35
N ILE A 172 -16.47 -10.68 -2.62
CA ILE A 172 -17.18 -9.47 -3.07
C ILE A 172 -18.32 -9.91 -4.01
N GLY A 173 -19.46 -9.23 -3.91
CA GLY A 173 -20.64 -9.50 -4.70
C GLY A 173 -20.41 -9.46 -6.21
N ARG A 174 -21.40 -9.98 -6.97
CA ARG A 174 -21.31 -10.01 -8.43
C ARG A 174 -21.62 -8.69 -9.11
N ARG A 175 -22.43 -7.84 -8.49
CA ARG A 175 -22.78 -6.49 -8.98
C ARG A 175 -22.07 -5.46 -8.11
N ILE A 176 -21.30 -4.58 -8.74
CA ILE A 176 -20.45 -3.61 -8.07
C ILE A 176 -20.75 -2.24 -8.67
N VAL A 177 -20.84 -1.24 -7.80
CA VAL A 177 -20.84 0.17 -8.19
C VAL A 177 -19.53 0.78 -7.67
N VAL A 178 -18.77 1.37 -8.56
CA VAL A 178 -17.56 2.15 -8.25
C VAL A 178 -17.94 3.62 -8.30
N VAL A 179 -17.75 4.35 -7.20
CA VAL A 179 -17.97 5.79 -7.11
C VAL A 179 -16.63 6.49 -7.25
N GLY A 180 -16.47 7.25 -8.31
CA GLY A 180 -15.24 7.88 -8.76
C GLY A 180 -14.61 7.11 -9.92
N GLY A 181 -14.57 7.71 -11.09
CA GLY A 181 -14.05 7.16 -12.34
C GLY A 181 -12.66 7.68 -12.71
N GLY A 182 -11.93 8.29 -11.78
CA GLY A 182 -10.52 8.62 -11.96
C GLY A 182 -9.67 7.36 -12.16
N LEU A 183 -8.35 7.51 -12.37
CA LEU A 183 -7.44 6.40 -12.70
C LEU A 183 -7.63 5.18 -11.78
N VAL A 184 -7.66 5.38 -10.47
CA VAL A 184 -7.81 4.28 -9.50
C VAL A 184 -9.17 3.58 -9.62
N GLY A 185 -10.25 4.35 -9.83
CA GLY A 185 -11.59 3.79 -9.99
C GLY A 185 -11.74 3.01 -11.29
N ALA A 186 -11.15 3.50 -12.38
CA ALA A 186 -11.15 2.83 -13.68
C ALA A 186 -10.35 1.50 -13.62
N GLU A 187 -9.13 1.52 -13.07
CA GLU A 187 -8.32 0.30 -12.86
C GLU A 187 -9.03 -0.71 -11.98
N LEU A 188 -9.70 -0.26 -10.92
CA LEU A 188 -10.48 -1.14 -10.04
C LEU A 188 -11.68 -1.75 -10.79
N ALA A 189 -12.37 -0.95 -11.60
CA ALA A 189 -13.51 -1.41 -12.38
C ALA A 189 -13.09 -2.49 -13.39
N GLU A 190 -12.00 -2.28 -14.12
CA GLU A 190 -11.40 -3.26 -15.02
C GLU A 190 -11.02 -4.54 -14.27
N PHE A 191 -10.29 -4.41 -13.17
CA PHE A 191 -9.89 -5.54 -12.32
C PHE A 191 -11.08 -6.39 -11.87
N MET A 192 -12.20 -5.75 -11.52
CA MET A 192 -13.43 -6.45 -11.11
C MET A 192 -14.15 -7.09 -12.30
N ALA A 193 -14.21 -6.40 -13.44
CA ALA A 193 -14.83 -6.91 -14.68
C ALA A 193 -14.09 -8.16 -15.21
N GLU A 194 -12.75 -8.15 -15.21
CA GLU A 194 -11.94 -9.33 -15.56
C GLU A 194 -12.23 -10.57 -14.69
N ARG A 195 -12.82 -10.36 -13.51
CA ARG A 195 -13.21 -11.42 -12.55
C ARG A 195 -14.69 -11.78 -12.64
N GLY A 196 -15.33 -11.40 -13.74
CA GLY A 196 -16.71 -11.74 -14.05
C GLY A 196 -17.75 -10.99 -13.19
N ARG A 197 -17.41 -9.77 -12.69
CA ARG A 197 -18.37 -8.91 -12.01
C ARG A 197 -19.00 -7.96 -13.01
N THR A 198 -20.28 -7.66 -12.80
CA THR A 198 -20.94 -6.56 -13.49
C THR A 198 -20.62 -5.28 -12.76
N VAL A 199 -19.90 -4.38 -13.41
CA VAL A 199 -19.43 -3.13 -12.80
C VAL A 199 -20.13 -1.94 -13.43
N THR A 200 -20.61 -1.03 -12.58
CA THR A 200 -21.09 0.30 -12.96
C THR A 200 -20.17 1.32 -12.35
N VAL A 201 -19.64 2.24 -13.14
CA VAL A 201 -18.83 3.37 -12.66
C VAL A 201 -19.69 4.62 -12.67
N LEU A 202 -19.68 5.33 -11.54
CA LEU A 202 -20.30 6.64 -11.41
C LEU A 202 -19.18 7.68 -11.31
N GLU A 203 -19.18 8.64 -12.24
CA GLU A 203 -18.21 9.72 -12.31
C GLU A 203 -18.94 11.05 -12.43
N GLU A 204 -18.49 12.05 -11.68
CA GLU A 204 -19.01 13.40 -11.72
C GLU A 204 -18.51 14.18 -12.94
N GLY A 205 -17.29 13.89 -13.37
CA GLY A 205 -16.65 14.49 -14.52
C GLY A 205 -17.17 13.96 -15.86
N GLN A 206 -16.79 14.63 -16.94
CA GLN A 206 -17.20 14.23 -18.30
C GLN A 206 -16.41 13.03 -18.85
N TYR A 207 -15.25 12.72 -18.26
CA TYR A 207 -14.32 11.69 -18.74
C TYR A 207 -13.94 10.74 -17.61
N LEU A 208 -13.77 9.47 -17.96
CA LEU A 208 -13.16 8.47 -17.07
C LEU A 208 -11.63 8.55 -17.19
N ALA A 209 -10.94 8.44 -16.07
CA ALA A 209 -9.46 8.39 -15.99
C ALA A 209 -8.79 9.51 -16.82
N PRO A 210 -9.14 10.77 -16.63
CA PRO A 210 -8.57 11.88 -17.38
C PRO A 210 -7.07 12.06 -17.13
#